data_4749d1e33527499578e975f3daac94aa
#
_entry.id   4749d1e33527499578e975f3daac94aa
#
_cell.length_a   1.000
_cell.length_b   1.000
_cell.length_c   1.000
_cell.angle_alpha   90.00
_cell.angle_beta   90.00
_cell.angle_gamma   90.00
#
_symmetry.space_group_name_H-M   'P 1'
#
loop_
_entity.id
_entity.type
_entity.pdbx_description
1 polymer ?
#
loop_
_entity_poly.entity_id
_entity_poly.type
_entity_poly.pdbx_seq_one_letter_code
_entity_poly.pdbx_strand_id
1 'polypeptide(L)'
;MGFQIRRATVDDAAGIAGVMRAVVAERVHSAIDRAWTADEERRYLESLSSRETFHVAIEDSGAVVGCQSLELYSTVLTTMSHVAQVGTFVLPSWRGRGVGPALFEATRPFAERAGYRKLVITVRGSNASALSFYRVLGFVECGRLSQQVMIDGKDDDEVLLEMFLGRRL
;
A
#
# COMPACT_ATOMS: atom_id res chain seq x y z
N MET A 1 -7.66 -15.25 -16.78
CA MET A 1 -8.16 -14.00 -16.19
C MET A 1 -7.00 -13.05 -16.07
N GLY A 2 -7.03 -11.97 -16.84
CA GLY A 2 -6.03 -10.91 -16.83
C GLY A 2 -6.42 -9.78 -15.87
N PHE A 3 -5.49 -8.88 -15.66
CA PHE A 3 -5.74 -7.61 -14.99
C PHE A 3 -4.87 -6.54 -15.63
N GLN A 4 -5.27 -5.29 -15.46
CA GLN A 4 -4.49 -4.13 -15.88
C GLN A 4 -4.31 -3.17 -14.70
N ILE A 5 -3.17 -2.46 -14.69
CA ILE A 5 -2.88 -1.45 -13.68
C ILE A 5 -3.12 -0.07 -14.29
N ARG A 6 -3.79 0.79 -13.56
CA ARG A 6 -3.92 2.21 -13.88
C ARG A 6 -4.01 3.07 -12.62
N ARG A 7 -3.86 4.37 -12.79
CA ARG A 7 -4.14 5.31 -11.71
C ARG A 7 -5.64 5.26 -11.37
N ALA A 8 -5.95 5.30 -10.09
CA ALA A 8 -7.33 5.36 -9.62
C ALA A 8 -8.00 6.70 -9.95
N THR A 9 -9.29 6.63 -10.15
CA THR A 9 -10.18 7.78 -10.21
C THR A 9 -11.17 7.73 -9.05
N VAL A 10 -11.93 8.78 -8.83
CA VAL A 10 -12.97 8.82 -7.78
C VAL A 10 -14.06 7.76 -7.99
N ASP A 11 -14.24 7.29 -9.21
CA ASP A 11 -15.22 6.24 -9.52
C ASP A 11 -14.79 4.85 -9.01
N ASP A 12 -13.50 4.67 -8.71
CA ASP A 12 -12.96 3.43 -8.15
C ASP A 12 -13.20 3.29 -6.64
N ALA A 13 -13.66 4.35 -5.97
CA ALA A 13 -13.77 4.40 -4.52
C ALA A 13 -14.58 3.22 -3.92
N ALA A 14 -15.67 2.83 -4.56
CA ALA A 14 -16.48 1.69 -4.11
C ALA A 14 -15.73 0.36 -4.24
N GLY A 15 -14.98 0.17 -5.33
CA GLY A 15 -14.15 -1.01 -5.56
C GLY A 15 -12.99 -1.10 -4.57
N ILE A 16 -12.30 0.03 -4.33
CA ILE A 16 -11.22 0.13 -3.34
C ILE A 16 -11.74 -0.20 -1.94
N ALA A 17 -12.86 0.40 -1.53
CA ALA A 17 -13.52 0.08 -0.25
C ALA A 17 -13.87 -1.40 -0.13
N GLY A 18 -14.24 -2.05 -1.24
CA GLY A 18 -14.48 -3.50 -1.31
C GLY A 18 -13.22 -4.32 -1.04
N VAL A 19 -12.10 -3.98 -1.67
CA VAL A 19 -10.79 -4.61 -1.44
C VAL A 19 -10.36 -4.44 0.02
N MET A 20 -10.42 -3.21 0.53
CA MET A 20 -10.04 -2.90 1.92
C MET A 20 -10.89 -3.68 2.92
N ARG A 21 -12.21 -3.75 2.70
CA ARG A 21 -13.13 -4.52 3.56
C ARG A 21 -12.76 -6.00 3.59
N ALA A 22 -12.45 -6.60 2.44
CA ALA A 22 -12.06 -8.00 2.37
C ALA A 22 -10.74 -8.27 3.12
N VAL A 23 -9.74 -7.40 2.96
CA VAL A 23 -8.43 -7.54 3.63
C VAL A 23 -8.54 -7.30 5.13
N VAL A 24 -9.28 -6.28 5.56
CA VAL A 24 -9.48 -5.97 6.99
C VAL A 24 -10.26 -7.08 7.69
N ALA A 25 -11.24 -7.69 7.02
CA ALA A 25 -12.03 -8.80 7.58
C ALA A 25 -11.18 -10.05 7.91
N GLU A 26 -10.05 -10.23 7.28
CA GLU A 26 -9.13 -11.34 7.59
C GLU A 26 -8.42 -11.18 8.95
N ARG A 27 -8.34 -9.95 9.49
CA ARG A 27 -7.70 -9.62 10.78
C ARG A 27 -6.21 -10.00 10.91
N VAL A 28 -5.58 -10.41 9.82
CA VAL A 28 -4.20 -10.98 9.81
C VAL A 28 -3.22 -10.10 9.05
N HIS A 29 -3.66 -9.43 7.99
CA HIS A 29 -2.75 -8.82 7.01
C HIS A 29 -2.54 -7.31 7.17
N SER A 30 -3.35 -6.64 7.97
CA SER A 30 -3.27 -5.18 8.15
C SER A 30 -3.40 -4.79 9.62
N ALA A 31 -2.80 -3.67 9.99
CA ALA A 31 -3.07 -2.99 11.26
C ALA A 31 -4.37 -2.14 11.21
N ILE A 32 -4.94 -1.96 10.02
CA ILE A 32 -6.21 -1.25 9.83
C ILE A 32 -7.33 -2.12 10.40
N ASP A 33 -8.08 -1.58 11.34
CA ASP A 33 -9.16 -2.27 12.05
C ASP A 33 -10.53 -2.08 11.41
N ARG A 34 -10.70 -1.02 10.61
CA ARG A 34 -11.92 -0.65 9.91
C ARG A 34 -11.63 -0.19 8.47
N ALA A 35 -12.26 -0.83 7.53
CA ALA A 35 -12.25 -0.33 6.14
C ALA A 35 -13.10 0.94 6.03
N TRP A 36 -12.65 1.88 5.21
CA TRP A 36 -13.40 3.07 4.87
C TRP A 36 -14.63 2.73 4.02
N THR A 37 -15.63 3.60 4.08
CA THR A 37 -16.77 3.59 3.16
C THR A 37 -16.34 4.10 1.78
N ALA A 38 -17.16 3.87 0.75
CA ALA A 38 -16.90 4.41 -0.58
C ALA A 38 -16.80 5.95 -0.58
N ASP A 39 -17.58 6.63 0.27
CA ASP A 39 -17.53 8.10 0.37
C ASP A 39 -16.26 8.60 1.07
N GLU A 40 -15.75 7.86 2.06
CA GLU A 40 -14.46 8.16 2.69
C GLU A 40 -13.31 7.95 1.71
N GLU A 41 -13.31 6.84 0.95
CA GLU A 41 -12.32 6.58 -0.11
C GLU A 41 -12.37 7.65 -1.22
N ARG A 42 -13.56 8.09 -1.62
CA ARG A 42 -13.73 9.16 -2.62
C ARG A 42 -13.07 10.45 -2.15
N ARG A 43 -13.39 10.89 -0.93
CA ARG A 43 -12.79 12.10 -0.35
C ARG A 43 -11.28 12.01 -0.23
N TYR A 44 -10.78 10.84 0.12
CA TYR A 44 -9.35 10.59 0.17
C TYR A 44 -8.71 10.72 -1.24
N LEU A 45 -9.27 10.08 -2.26
CA LEU A 45 -8.77 10.20 -3.63
C LEU A 45 -8.79 11.65 -4.15
N GLU A 46 -9.81 12.43 -3.79
CA GLU A 46 -9.91 13.86 -4.11
C GLU A 46 -8.86 14.72 -3.38
N SER A 47 -8.41 14.28 -2.21
CA SER A 47 -7.43 15.01 -1.39
C SER A 47 -5.97 14.79 -1.80
N LEU A 48 -5.69 13.81 -2.66
CA LEU A 48 -4.32 13.48 -3.07
C LEU A 48 -3.66 14.67 -3.77
N SER A 49 -2.48 15.02 -3.31
CA SER A 49 -1.65 16.05 -3.94
C SER A 49 -1.04 15.56 -5.26
N SER A 50 -0.42 16.47 -6.01
CA SER A 50 0.29 16.10 -7.26
C SER A 50 1.49 15.16 -7.03
N ARG A 51 1.95 15.04 -5.80
CA ARG A 51 3.06 14.15 -5.41
C ARG A 51 2.60 12.80 -4.91
N GLU A 52 1.30 12.60 -4.74
CA GLU A 52 0.69 11.37 -4.25
C GLU A 52 -0.06 10.66 -5.37
N THR A 53 -0.19 9.36 -5.25
CA THR A 53 -0.94 8.57 -6.23
C THR A 53 -1.59 7.35 -5.58
N PHE A 54 -2.64 6.90 -6.22
CA PHE A 54 -3.29 5.64 -5.90
C PHE A 54 -3.44 4.84 -7.20
N HIS A 55 -2.90 3.63 -7.23
CA HIS A 55 -3.06 2.71 -8.36
C HIS A 55 -4.04 1.59 -8.02
N VAL A 56 -4.78 1.16 -9.01
CA VAL A 56 -5.71 0.04 -8.93
C VAL A 56 -5.38 -1.03 -9.94
N ALA A 57 -5.57 -2.28 -9.56
CA ALA A 57 -5.58 -3.43 -10.44
C ALA A 57 -7.04 -3.75 -10.77
N ILE A 58 -7.37 -3.72 -12.06
CA ILE A 58 -8.72 -3.94 -12.58
C ILE A 58 -8.71 -5.26 -13.36
N GLU A 59 -9.56 -6.21 -12.99
CA GLU A 59 -9.75 -7.44 -13.75
C GLU A 59 -10.58 -7.21 -15.02
N ASP A 60 -10.62 -8.20 -15.92
CA ASP A 60 -11.31 -8.11 -17.22
C ASP A 60 -12.80 -7.78 -17.08
N SER A 61 -13.44 -8.08 -15.96
CA SER A 61 -14.84 -7.72 -15.66
C SER A 61 -15.05 -6.26 -15.26
N GLY A 62 -13.96 -5.51 -15.01
CA GLY A 62 -13.98 -4.13 -14.53
C GLY A 62 -13.94 -4.01 -13.00
N ALA A 63 -13.86 -5.10 -12.25
CA ALA A 63 -13.78 -5.03 -10.80
C ALA A 63 -12.37 -4.71 -10.29
N VAL A 64 -12.27 -3.94 -9.21
CA VAL A 64 -11.01 -3.67 -8.51
C VAL A 64 -10.62 -4.90 -7.70
N VAL A 65 -9.43 -5.44 -7.96
CA VAL A 65 -8.93 -6.66 -7.30
C VAL A 65 -7.70 -6.41 -6.42
N GLY A 66 -7.13 -5.23 -6.51
CA GLY A 66 -6.02 -4.79 -5.68
C GLY A 66 -5.78 -3.30 -5.82
N CYS A 67 -5.08 -2.73 -4.87
CA CYS A 67 -4.76 -1.31 -4.87
C CYS A 67 -3.44 -1.02 -4.14
N GLN A 68 -2.82 0.12 -4.49
CA GLN A 68 -1.61 0.59 -3.83
C GLN A 68 -1.65 2.11 -3.72
N SER A 69 -1.44 2.62 -2.50
CA SER A 69 -1.22 4.04 -2.23
C SER A 69 0.26 4.39 -2.23
N LEU A 70 0.56 5.62 -2.63
CA LEU A 70 1.82 6.30 -2.39
C LEU A 70 1.49 7.68 -1.81
N GLU A 71 1.88 7.90 -0.59
CA GLU A 71 1.54 9.08 0.20
C GLU A 71 2.79 9.76 0.74
N LEU A 72 2.70 11.05 1.05
CA LEU A 72 3.72 11.73 1.84
C LEU A 72 3.87 11.04 3.19
N TYR A 73 5.11 10.73 3.58
CA TYR A 73 5.39 10.17 4.92
C TYR A 73 4.96 11.11 6.04
N SER A 74 5.11 12.42 5.80
CA SER A 74 4.62 13.45 6.72
C SER A 74 4.07 14.63 5.92
N THR A 75 2.87 15.06 6.28
CA THR A 75 2.24 16.28 5.71
C THR A 75 2.65 17.55 6.46
N VAL A 76 3.33 17.42 7.61
CA VAL A 76 3.72 18.54 8.49
C VAL A 76 5.21 18.85 8.38
N LEU A 77 6.07 17.82 8.28
CA LEU A 77 7.52 17.98 8.33
C LEU A 77 8.13 18.08 6.93
N THR A 78 8.40 19.28 6.46
CA THR A 78 9.02 19.54 5.14
C THR A 78 10.41 18.89 4.99
N THR A 79 11.13 18.70 6.09
CA THR A 79 12.42 17.99 6.13
C THR A 79 12.30 16.52 5.73
N MET A 80 11.10 15.93 5.76
CA MET A 80 10.79 14.57 5.33
C MET A 80 10.11 14.52 3.96
N SER A 81 10.03 15.62 3.23
CA SER A 81 9.33 15.70 1.94
C SER A 81 9.90 14.79 0.85
N HIS A 82 11.11 14.26 1.03
CA HIS A 82 11.75 13.28 0.14
C HIS A 82 11.38 11.82 0.46
N VAL A 83 10.54 11.58 1.46
CA VAL A 83 10.10 10.25 1.90
C VAL A 83 8.63 10.07 1.59
N ALA A 84 8.28 8.93 1.01
CA ALA A 84 6.89 8.51 0.83
C ALA A 84 6.61 7.19 1.55
N GLN A 85 5.37 7.00 1.92
CA GLN A 85 4.84 5.75 2.46
C GLN A 85 4.06 5.01 1.38
N VAL A 86 4.16 3.69 1.36
CA VAL A 86 3.43 2.81 0.42
C VAL A 86 2.54 1.86 1.19
N GLY A 87 1.30 1.70 0.75
CA GLY A 87 0.37 0.68 1.24
C GLY A 87 -0.14 -0.18 0.08
N THR A 88 -0.07 -1.51 0.20
CA THR A 88 -0.51 -2.44 -0.86
C THR A 88 -1.55 -3.42 -0.32
N PHE A 89 -2.67 -3.51 -1.01
CA PHE A 89 -3.78 -4.39 -0.65
C PHE A 89 -4.26 -5.16 -1.86
N VAL A 90 -4.42 -6.47 -1.72
CA VAL A 90 -4.84 -7.37 -2.81
C VAL A 90 -5.87 -8.35 -2.28
N LEU A 91 -6.96 -8.53 -3.00
CA LEU A 91 -7.99 -9.52 -2.67
C LEU A 91 -7.36 -10.91 -2.46
N PRO A 92 -7.81 -11.71 -1.48
CA PRO A 92 -7.28 -13.04 -1.22
C PRO A 92 -7.18 -13.93 -2.46
N SER A 93 -8.22 -13.93 -3.29
CA SER A 93 -8.29 -14.71 -4.53
C SER A 93 -7.33 -14.25 -5.63
N TRP A 94 -6.72 -13.07 -5.50
CA TRP A 94 -5.81 -12.46 -6.48
C TRP A 94 -4.35 -12.41 -5.99
N ARG A 95 -4.07 -12.86 -4.78
CA ARG A 95 -2.69 -12.98 -4.25
C ARG A 95 -1.94 -14.09 -4.99
N GLY A 96 -0.63 -13.93 -5.10
CA GLY A 96 0.23 -14.88 -5.82
C GLY A 96 0.07 -14.87 -7.35
N ARG A 97 -0.72 -13.94 -7.90
CA ARG A 97 -0.96 -13.80 -9.36
C ARG A 97 -0.22 -12.61 -9.98
N GLY A 98 0.75 -12.03 -9.30
CA GLY A 98 1.55 -10.91 -9.82
C GLY A 98 0.93 -9.52 -9.64
N VAL A 99 -0.26 -9.38 -9.01
CA VAL A 99 -0.95 -8.09 -8.82
C VAL A 99 -0.10 -7.11 -8.00
N GLY A 100 0.44 -7.55 -6.87
CA GLY A 100 1.28 -6.69 -6.02
C GLY A 100 2.52 -6.16 -6.73
N PRO A 101 3.36 -7.00 -7.35
CA PRO A 101 4.49 -6.56 -8.16
C PRO A 101 4.09 -5.56 -9.25
N ALA A 102 3.02 -5.84 -10.01
CA ALA A 102 2.56 -4.96 -11.09
C ALA A 102 2.10 -3.58 -10.57
N LEU A 103 1.42 -3.54 -9.43
CA LEU A 103 1.09 -2.27 -8.74
C LEU A 103 2.35 -1.49 -8.39
N PHE A 104 3.36 -2.15 -7.85
CA PHE A 104 4.62 -1.50 -7.48
C PHE A 104 5.41 -1.03 -8.70
N GLU A 105 5.41 -1.78 -9.80
CA GLU A 105 6.02 -1.38 -11.09
C GLU A 105 5.40 -0.09 -11.65
N ALA A 106 4.11 0.14 -11.41
CA ALA A 106 3.45 1.40 -11.80
C ALA A 106 3.76 2.55 -10.81
N THR A 107 3.84 2.24 -9.52
CA THR A 107 4.01 3.23 -8.44
C THR A 107 5.44 3.76 -8.35
N ARG A 108 6.44 2.89 -8.48
CA ARG A 108 7.85 3.26 -8.34
C ARG A 108 8.30 4.36 -9.31
N PRO A 109 8.04 4.29 -10.63
CA PRO A 109 8.40 5.36 -11.56
C PRO A 109 7.68 6.68 -11.26
N PHE A 110 6.45 6.62 -10.75
CA PHE A 110 5.75 7.81 -10.29
C PHE A 110 6.47 8.44 -9.10
N ALA A 111 6.85 7.65 -8.10
CA ALA A 111 7.59 8.12 -6.93
C ALA A 111 8.91 8.80 -7.32
N GLU A 112 9.65 8.21 -8.24
CA GLU A 112 10.91 8.77 -8.76
C GLU A 112 10.69 10.12 -9.46
N ARG A 113 9.68 10.22 -10.33
CA ARG A 113 9.32 11.49 -11.00
C ARG A 113 8.80 12.55 -10.04
N ALA A 114 8.10 12.16 -8.97
CA ALA A 114 7.61 13.05 -7.92
C ALA A 114 8.73 13.56 -6.99
N GLY A 115 9.97 13.10 -7.20
CA GLY A 115 11.15 13.55 -6.45
C GLY A 115 11.36 12.85 -5.10
N TYR A 116 10.69 11.73 -4.86
CA TYR A 116 10.98 10.92 -3.68
C TYR A 116 12.33 10.21 -3.82
N ARG A 117 13.05 10.13 -2.72
CA ARG A 117 14.36 9.45 -2.62
C ARG A 117 14.30 8.21 -1.73
N LYS A 118 13.22 8.05 -0.98
CA LYS A 118 13.03 6.96 -0.02
C LYS A 118 11.55 6.57 0.03
N LEU A 119 11.30 5.27 0.03
CA LEU A 119 10.01 4.67 0.32
C LEU A 119 10.07 3.96 1.68
N VAL A 120 9.02 4.06 2.46
CA VAL A 120 8.85 3.39 3.75
C VAL A 120 7.57 2.58 3.73
N ILE A 121 7.61 1.44 4.37
CA ILE A 121 6.46 0.55 4.55
C ILE A 121 6.47 0.04 5.98
N THR A 122 5.31 -0.07 6.58
CA THR A 122 5.10 -0.76 7.84
C THR A 122 4.28 -2.03 7.61
N VAL A 123 4.71 -3.12 8.21
CA VAL A 123 4.10 -4.44 8.07
C VAL A 123 3.98 -5.09 9.44
N ARG A 124 2.85 -5.71 9.73
CA ARG A 124 2.71 -6.52 10.95
C ARG A 124 3.76 -7.62 11.00
N GLY A 125 4.36 -7.84 12.16
CA GLY A 125 5.41 -8.84 12.36
C GLY A 125 4.96 -10.26 12.04
N SER A 126 3.69 -10.58 12.29
CA SER A 126 3.07 -11.87 11.97
C SER A 126 2.76 -12.06 10.47
N ASN A 127 2.79 -10.99 9.65
CA ASN A 127 2.49 -11.07 8.22
C ASN A 127 3.72 -11.45 7.39
N ALA A 128 4.15 -12.71 7.52
CA ALA A 128 5.32 -13.25 6.81
C ALA A 128 5.21 -13.12 5.28
N SER A 129 3.98 -13.21 4.74
CA SER A 129 3.72 -13.08 3.30
C SER A 129 4.07 -11.68 2.79
N ALA A 130 3.60 -10.62 3.47
CA ALA A 130 3.92 -9.26 3.09
C ALA A 130 5.40 -8.93 3.30
N LEU A 131 6.01 -9.40 4.39
CA LEU A 131 7.45 -9.23 4.62
C LEU A 131 8.28 -9.85 3.50
N SER A 132 7.93 -11.06 3.07
CA SER A 132 8.59 -11.74 1.93
C SER A 132 8.37 -10.96 0.62
N PHE A 133 7.13 -10.52 0.35
CA PHE A 133 6.79 -9.75 -0.83
C PHE A 133 7.64 -8.47 -0.95
N TYR A 134 7.72 -7.67 0.10
CA TYR A 134 8.49 -6.43 0.05
C TYR A 134 10.00 -6.65 -0.03
N ARG A 135 10.53 -7.71 0.60
CA ARG A 135 11.95 -8.10 0.44
C ARG A 135 12.28 -8.46 -1.01
N VAL A 136 11.40 -9.19 -1.69
CA VAL A 136 11.57 -9.52 -3.13
C VAL A 136 11.56 -8.27 -4.00
N LEU A 137 10.79 -7.24 -3.64
CA LEU A 137 10.80 -5.94 -4.33
C LEU A 137 12.07 -5.11 -4.04
N GLY A 138 12.92 -5.52 -3.09
CA GLY A 138 14.16 -4.85 -2.73
C GLY A 138 14.06 -3.92 -1.51
N PHE A 139 12.98 -3.99 -0.73
CA PHE A 139 12.92 -3.32 0.57
C PHE A 139 13.76 -4.07 1.59
N VAL A 140 14.36 -3.31 2.50
CA VAL A 140 15.20 -3.81 3.60
C VAL A 140 14.56 -3.45 4.92
N GLU A 141 14.54 -4.38 5.87
CA GLU A 141 14.09 -4.13 7.24
C GLU A 141 15.05 -3.15 7.91
N CYS A 142 14.53 -2.06 8.45
CA CYS A 142 15.29 -1.00 9.10
C CYS A 142 14.91 -0.78 10.58
N GLY A 143 13.87 -1.44 11.06
CA GLY A 143 13.45 -1.35 12.46
C GLY A 143 12.24 -2.21 12.78
N ARG A 144 11.97 -2.35 14.08
CA ARG A 144 10.84 -3.11 14.62
C ARG A 144 10.34 -2.42 15.88
N LEU A 145 9.04 -2.21 15.95
CA LEU A 145 8.35 -1.71 17.14
C LEU A 145 7.61 -2.89 17.78
N SER A 146 8.02 -3.25 18.98
CA SER A 146 7.45 -4.39 19.70
C SER A 146 6.06 -4.05 20.23
N GLN A 147 5.11 -4.99 20.10
CA GLN A 147 3.73 -4.86 20.62
C GLN A 147 3.04 -3.56 20.16
N GLN A 148 3.32 -3.11 18.94
CA GLN A 148 2.83 -1.85 18.40
C GLN A 148 1.36 -1.93 17.99
N VAL A 149 0.88 -3.11 17.61
CA VAL A 149 -0.47 -3.34 17.10
C VAL A 149 -1.19 -4.32 18.02
N MET A 150 -2.44 -4.01 18.38
CA MET A 150 -3.31 -4.92 19.11
C MET A 150 -4.55 -5.21 18.28
N ILE A 151 -4.76 -6.48 17.93
CA ILE A 151 -5.95 -6.93 17.21
C ILE A 151 -6.58 -8.13 17.97
N ASP A 152 -7.86 -7.99 18.29
CA ASP A 152 -8.61 -9.01 19.01
C ASP A 152 -7.94 -9.46 20.34
N GLY A 153 -7.33 -8.48 21.05
CA GLY A 153 -6.65 -8.70 22.33
C GLY A 153 -5.29 -9.40 22.22
N LYS A 154 -4.73 -9.50 21.00
CA LYS A 154 -3.40 -10.06 20.75
C LYS A 154 -2.46 -8.98 20.25
N ASP A 155 -1.32 -8.87 20.92
CA ASP A 155 -0.24 -7.97 20.50
C ASP A 155 0.49 -8.52 19.30
N ASP A 156 0.93 -7.62 18.44
CA ASP A 156 1.80 -7.91 17.29
C ASP A 156 2.83 -6.78 17.14
N ASP A 157 3.98 -7.13 16.62
CA ASP A 157 5.01 -6.15 16.30
C ASP A 157 4.66 -5.41 15.00
N GLU A 158 5.25 -4.24 14.81
CA GLU A 158 5.28 -3.55 13.52
C GLU A 158 6.71 -3.50 13.00
N VAL A 159 6.93 -4.03 11.80
CA VAL A 159 8.22 -4.08 11.12
C VAL A 159 8.29 -2.93 10.12
N LEU A 160 9.34 -2.13 10.23
CA LEU A 160 9.61 -1.03 9.30
C LEU A 160 10.57 -1.52 8.20
N LEU A 161 10.17 -1.29 6.95
CA LEU A 161 11.02 -1.58 5.80
C LEU A 161 11.22 -0.29 5.00
N GLU A 162 12.39 -0.16 4.39
CA GLU A 162 12.75 1.00 3.57
C GLU A 162 13.37 0.58 2.24
N MET A 163 13.21 1.45 1.24
CA MET A 163 13.88 1.36 -0.05
C MET A 163 14.39 2.74 -0.45
N PHE A 164 15.64 2.84 -0.91
CA PHE A 164 16.17 4.07 -1.49
C PHE A 164 15.99 4.08 -3.01
N LEU A 165 15.39 5.15 -3.54
CA LEU A 165 15.21 5.36 -4.97
C LEU A 165 16.44 6.07 -5.56
N GLY A 166 16.79 5.72 -6.81
CA GLY A 166 17.90 6.38 -7.51
C GLY A 166 19.31 6.01 -7.06
N ARG A 167 19.50 5.19 -6.03
CA ARG A 167 20.78 4.57 -5.70
C ARG A 167 20.87 3.22 -6.40
N ARG A 168 21.68 3.11 -7.44
CA ARG A 168 22.28 1.81 -7.80
C ARG A 168 23.29 1.50 -6.69
N LEU A 169 23.04 0.43 -5.92
CA LEU A 169 24.06 -0.17 -5.08
C LEU A 169 25.18 -0.69 -5.95
#